data_b7711a5e29dbd9701890ca298e6f3b66
#
_entry.id   b7711a5e29dbd9701890ca298e6f3b66
#
_cell.length_a   1.000
_cell.length_b   1.000
_cell.length_c   1.000
_cell.angle_alpha   90.00
_cell.angle_beta   90.00
_cell.angle_gamma   90.00
#
_symmetry.space_group_name_H-M   'P 1'
#
loop_
_entity.id
_entity.type
_entity.pdbx_description
1 polymer ?
#
loop_
_entity_poly.entity_id
_entity_poly.type
_entity_poly.pdbx_seq_one_letter_code
_entity_poly.pdbx_strand_id
1 'polypeptide(L)'
;MSGTIADVKAQLDEAFRRTEEVAGQLEGALSMLEEAQAMVIAATDGSEHRAVDQLTSALVETRDTLQMSLASLGSAVQEVRDYRDGL
;
A
#
# COMPACT_ATOMS: atom_id res chain seq x y z
N MET A 1 -17.24 -13.35 26.24
CA MET A 1 -18.13 -13.57 25.12
C MET A 1 -18.22 -12.31 24.25
N SER A 2 -17.83 -12.43 23.01
CA SER A 2 -17.93 -11.32 22.07
C SER A 2 -19.34 -11.33 21.48
N GLY A 3 -20.05 -10.25 21.58
CA GLY A 3 -21.41 -10.15 21.06
C GLY A 3 -22.07 -8.84 21.37
N THR A 4 -21.42 -8.00 22.18
CA THR A 4 -21.93 -6.66 22.43
C THR A 4 -21.44 -5.71 21.36
N ILE A 5 -22.16 -4.61 21.17
CA ILE A 5 -21.75 -3.54 20.25
C ILE A 5 -20.38 -2.99 20.66
N ALA A 6 -20.13 -2.84 21.95
CA ALA A 6 -18.85 -2.38 22.47
C ALA A 6 -17.70 -3.33 22.08
N ASP A 7 -17.91 -4.64 22.16
CA ASP A 7 -16.92 -5.65 21.77
C ASP A 7 -16.64 -5.59 20.27
N VAL A 8 -17.68 -5.45 19.45
CA VAL A 8 -17.54 -5.31 17.99
C VAL A 8 -16.74 -4.07 17.65
N LYS A 9 -17.05 -2.92 18.26
CA LYS A 9 -16.33 -1.68 18.03
C LYS A 9 -14.85 -1.81 18.42
N ALA A 10 -14.56 -2.45 19.56
CA ALA A 10 -13.18 -2.64 20.01
C ALA A 10 -12.39 -3.52 19.05
N GLN A 11 -13.00 -4.58 18.53
CA GLN A 11 -12.36 -5.46 17.54
C GLN A 11 -12.11 -4.73 16.23
N LEU A 12 -13.05 -3.90 15.78
CA LEU A 12 -12.88 -3.09 14.57
C LEU A 12 -11.75 -2.06 14.75
N ASP A 13 -11.68 -1.41 15.90
CA ASP A 13 -10.61 -0.45 16.19
C ASP A 13 -9.23 -1.12 16.14
N GLU A 14 -9.10 -2.32 16.68
CA GLU A 14 -7.86 -3.08 16.59
C GLU A 14 -7.53 -3.46 15.14
N ALA A 15 -8.53 -3.88 14.36
CA ALA A 15 -8.35 -4.18 12.95
C ALA A 15 -7.90 -2.94 12.16
N PHE A 16 -8.47 -1.77 12.45
CA PHE A 16 -8.06 -0.52 11.82
C PHE A 16 -6.61 -0.19 12.14
N ARG A 17 -6.20 -0.34 13.39
CA ARG A 17 -4.82 -0.08 13.80
C ARG A 17 -3.83 -0.97 13.03
N ARG A 18 -4.13 -2.25 12.93
CA ARG A 18 -3.29 -3.19 12.18
C ARG A 18 -3.27 -2.88 10.69
N THR A 19 -4.41 -2.48 10.13
CA THR A 19 -4.50 -2.09 8.73
C THR A 19 -3.68 -0.83 8.44
N GLU A 20 -3.67 0.13 9.35
CA GLU A 20 -2.83 1.33 9.23
C GLU A 20 -1.34 0.99 9.27
N GLU A 21 -0.94 0.01 10.08
CA GLU A 21 0.45 -0.48 10.08
C GLU A 21 0.83 -1.08 8.73
N VAL A 22 -0.07 -1.89 8.15
CA VAL A 22 0.15 -2.46 6.81
C VAL A 22 0.27 -1.37 5.76
N ALA A 23 -0.61 -0.37 5.81
CA ALA A 23 -0.57 0.76 4.87
C ALA A 23 0.75 1.52 4.98
N GLY A 24 1.24 1.74 6.20
CA GLY A 24 2.54 2.37 6.43
C GLY A 24 3.71 1.58 5.85
N GLN A 25 3.66 0.25 5.96
CA GLN A 25 4.66 -0.63 5.36
C GLN A 25 4.62 -0.58 3.83
N LEU A 26 3.42 -0.54 3.25
CA LEU A 26 3.25 -0.43 1.80
C LEU A 26 3.74 0.92 1.28
N GLU A 27 3.50 2.01 2.01
CA GLU A 27 4.03 3.32 1.66
C GLU A 27 5.56 3.35 1.71
N GLY A 28 6.17 2.70 2.70
CA GLY A 28 7.62 2.53 2.79
C GLY A 28 8.17 1.74 1.60
N ALA A 29 7.49 0.65 1.23
CA ALA A 29 7.87 -0.14 0.06
C ALA A 29 7.77 0.68 -1.22
N LEU A 30 6.73 1.52 -1.35
CA LEU A 30 6.56 2.41 -2.50
C LEU A 30 7.73 3.38 -2.62
N SER A 31 8.16 3.99 -1.52
CA SER A 31 9.33 4.88 -1.51
C SER A 31 10.61 4.14 -1.93
N MET A 32 10.79 2.92 -1.47
CA MET A 32 11.94 2.09 -1.84
C MET A 32 11.93 1.74 -3.33
N LEU A 33 10.75 1.48 -3.91
CA LEU A 33 10.62 1.24 -5.34
C LEU A 33 10.99 2.46 -6.17
N GLU A 34 10.57 3.64 -5.74
CA GLU A 34 10.90 4.90 -6.40
C GLU A 34 12.40 5.18 -6.34
N GLU A 35 13.04 4.92 -5.20
CA GLU A 35 14.48 5.05 -5.04
C GLU A 35 15.22 4.06 -5.95
N ALA A 36 14.79 2.80 -5.99
CA ALA A 36 15.39 1.78 -6.84
C ALA A 36 15.28 2.17 -8.32
N GLN A 37 14.12 2.68 -8.74
CA GLN A 37 13.91 3.16 -10.09
C GLN A 37 14.88 4.28 -10.44
N ALA A 38 15.01 5.27 -9.57
CA ALA A 38 15.92 6.39 -9.76
C ALA A 38 17.39 5.92 -9.86
N MET A 39 17.78 4.95 -9.03
CA MET A 39 19.13 4.39 -9.04
C MET A 39 19.43 3.65 -10.34
N VAL A 40 18.47 2.86 -10.84
CA VAL A 40 18.63 2.16 -12.12
C VAL A 40 18.78 3.14 -13.27
N ILE A 41 17.94 4.18 -13.32
CA ILE A 41 18.00 5.21 -14.35
C ILE A 41 19.35 5.92 -14.31
N ALA A 42 19.81 6.33 -13.12
CA ALA A 42 21.09 7.03 -12.97
C ALA A 42 22.29 6.15 -13.36
N ALA A 43 22.26 4.87 -12.99
CA ALA A 43 23.35 3.95 -13.27
C ALA A 43 23.44 3.55 -14.75
N THR A 44 22.31 3.64 -15.47
CA THR A 44 22.21 3.19 -16.85
C THR A 44 21.99 4.33 -17.84
N ASP A 45 22.25 5.55 -17.42
CA ASP A 45 22.07 6.74 -18.27
C ASP A 45 22.85 6.57 -19.56
N GLY A 46 22.15 6.76 -20.69
CA GLY A 46 22.73 6.57 -22.02
C GLY A 46 22.90 5.13 -22.45
N SER A 47 22.53 4.17 -21.63
CA SER A 47 22.61 2.74 -21.96
C SER A 47 21.26 2.23 -22.47
N GLU A 48 21.24 1.73 -23.71
CA GLU A 48 20.07 1.12 -24.30
C GLU A 48 20.24 -0.40 -24.22
N HIS A 49 19.66 -1.02 -23.20
CA HIS A 49 19.71 -2.45 -23.04
C HIS A 49 18.33 -2.99 -22.64
N ARG A 50 17.90 -4.04 -23.31
CA ARG A 50 16.59 -4.63 -23.11
C ARG A 50 16.33 -5.03 -21.66
N ALA A 51 17.33 -5.58 -20.99
CA ALA A 51 17.21 -6.00 -19.59
C ALA A 51 16.95 -4.79 -18.66
N VAL A 52 17.57 -3.65 -18.95
CA VAL A 52 17.36 -2.40 -18.20
C VAL A 52 15.94 -1.90 -18.39
N ASP A 53 15.45 -1.91 -19.63
CA ASP A 53 14.08 -1.50 -19.94
C ASP A 53 13.07 -2.42 -19.26
N GLN A 54 13.31 -3.72 -19.25
CA GLN A 54 12.44 -4.68 -18.58
C GLN A 54 12.39 -4.44 -17.07
N LEU A 55 13.53 -4.17 -16.43
CA LEU A 55 13.57 -3.88 -15.00
C LEU A 55 12.83 -2.58 -14.68
N THR A 56 13.08 -1.54 -15.47
CA THR A 56 12.41 -0.25 -15.27
C THR A 56 10.89 -0.39 -15.40
N SER A 57 10.43 -1.10 -16.42
CA SER A 57 9.00 -1.36 -16.62
C SER A 57 8.39 -2.15 -15.45
N ALA A 58 9.09 -3.16 -14.95
CA ALA A 58 8.63 -3.95 -13.83
C ALA A 58 8.52 -3.11 -12.55
N LEU A 59 9.48 -2.21 -12.31
CA LEU A 59 9.46 -1.31 -11.15
C LEU A 59 8.28 -0.34 -11.24
N VAL A 60 8.02 0.21 -12.43
CA VAL A 60 6.87 1.11 -12.66
C VAL A 60 5.55 0.39 -12.44
N GLU A 61 5.39 -0.81 -12.98
CA GLU A 61 4.17 -1.60 -12.81
C GLU A 61 3.93 -1.96 -11.34
N THR A 62 4.98 -2.33 -10.62
CA THR A 62 4.88 -2.67 -9.20
C THR A 62 4.49 -1.43 -8.39
N ARG A 63 5.09 -0.28 -8.68
CA ARG A 63 4.72 0.98 -8.04
C ARG A 63 3.24 1.31 -8.27
N ASP A 64 2.78 1.22 -9.50
CA ASP A 64 1.38 1.54 -9.85
C ASP A 64 0.41 0.58 -9.15
N THR A 65 0.75 -0.70 -9.07
CA THR A 65 -0.05 -1.70 -8.36
C THR A 65 -0.12 -1.39 -6.86
N LEU A 66 0.99 -1.00 -6.25
CA LEU A 66 1.00 -0.61 -4.83
C LEU A 66 0.17 0.64 -4.58
N GLN A 67 0.24 1.65 -5.45
CA GLN A 67 -0.58 2.86 -5.33
C GLN A 67 -2.07 2.53 -5.40
N MET A 68 -2.46 1.68 -6.34
CA MET A 68 -3.85 1.24 -6.47
C MET A 68 -4.30 0.43 -5.26
N SER A 69 -3.45 -0.44 -4.74
CA SER A 69 -3.74 -1.24 -3.55
C SER A 69 -3.92 -0.36 -2.32
N LEU A 70 -3.09 0.66 -2.15
CA LEU A 70 -3.21 1.62 -1.05
C LEU A 70 -4.52 2.39 -1.12
N ALA A 71 -4.90 2.87 -2.31
CA ALA A 71 -6.16 3.57 -2.51
C ALA A 71 -7.37 2.68 -2.22
N SER A 72 -7.33 1.43 -2.70
CA SER A 72 -8.39 0.45 -2.47
C SER A 72 -8.52 0.12 -0.98
N LEU A 73 -7.39 -0.06 -0.30
CA LEU A 73 -7.37 -0.35 1.13
C LEU A 73 -7.96 0.81 1.93
N GLY A 74 -7.59 2.04 1.60
CA GLY A 74 -8.13 3.24 2.25
C GLY A 74 -9.64 3.36 2.09
N SER A 75 -10.16 3.10 0.91
CA SER A 75 -11.61 3.11 0.64
C SER A 75 -12.33 2.02 1.45
N ALA A 76 -11.78 0.81 1.50
CA ALA A 76 -12.37 -0.29 2.24
C ALA A 76 -12.40 -0.01 3.74
N VAL A 77 -11.31 0.54 4.28
CA VAL A 77 -11.26 0.94 5.70
C VAL A 77 -12.32 2.00 6.00
N GLN A 78 -12.47 2.99 5.12
CA GLN A 78 -13.47 4.04 5.32
C GLN A 78 -14.90 3.48 5.35
N GLU A 79 -15.22 2.55 4.47
CA GLU A 79 -16.54 1.90 4.47
C GLU A 79 -16.81 1.18 5.78
N VAL A 80 -15.83 0.48 6.32
CA VAL A 80 -16.00 -0.24 7.59
C VAL A 80 -16.06 0.73 8.78
N ARG A 81 -15.32 1.84 8.72
CA ARG A 81 -15.43 2.90 9.74
C ARG A 81 -16.82 3.50 9.76
N ASP A 82 -17.40 3.76 8.60
CA ASP A 82 -18.77 4.27 8.49
C ASP A 82 -19.76 3.27 9.08
N TYR A 83 -19.58 1.99 8.80
CA TYR A 83 -20.38 0.93 9.42
C TYR A 83 -20.24 0.94 10.95
N ARG A 84 -19.02 1.02 11.46
CA ARG A 84 -18.74 1.08 12.89
C ARG A 84 -19.42 2.28 13.55
N ASP A 85 -19.34 3.45 12.91
CA ASP A 85 -19.94 4.68 13.46
C ASP A 85 -21.45 4.63 13.47
N GLY A 86 -22.06 3.81 12.61
CA GLY A 86 -23.49 3.56 12.59
C GLY A 86 -23.98 2.56 13.62
N LEU A 87 -23.07 1.87 14.29
CA LEU A 87 -23.45 0.95 15.38
C LEU A 87 -23.77 1.74 16.64
#